data_5d5a4b37539720fdaaef41c4519e1992
#
_entry.id   5d5a4b37539720fdaaef41c4519e1992
#
_cell.length_a   1.000
_cell.length_b   1.000
_cell.length_c   1.000
_cell.angle_alpha   90.00
_cell.angle_beta   90.00
_cell.angle_gamma   90.00
#
_symmetry.space_group_name_H-M   'P 1'
#
loop_
_entity.id
_entity.type
_entity.pdbx_description
1 polymer ?
#
loop_
_entity_poly.entity_id
_entity_poly.type
_entity_poly.pdbx_seq_one_letter_code
_entity_poly.pdbx_strand_id
1 'polypeptide(L)'
;YRRSSDLYYASTYAALVDNGSINAGECFDIVVPTGNFGNILAAYFAKKMGIPIGQLICASNKNKVLADFFETGTYNMNRPFYTTASPSMDILLSSNFERFLYYLSGCDTDKVAAREKNLFATGTLTISDEEMKEVHETFAGSWIDDAETKHVINHTFNDRMYLLDPHSAVAYGVYLKRRRQGLTSGRHTVIMATAHPYKFPPVICEALAVPAAADPFGDLERLRALSSIPVPEPLRQ
;
A
#
# COMPACT_ATOMS: atom_id res chain seq x y z
N TYR A 1 -7.61 -18.18 -14.14
CA TYR A 1 -7.16 -16.90 -13.55
C TYR A 1 -5.92 -17.17 -12.71
N ARG A 2 -4.75 -16.74 -13.17
CA ARG A 2 -3.51 -16.91 -12.38
C ARG A 2 -3.48 -15.82 -11.31
N ARG A 3 -3.89 -16.13 -10.09
CA ARG A 3 -3.76 -15.28 -8.91
C ARG A 3 -2.36 -15.46 -8.33
N SER A 4 -1.37 -14.84 -8.92
CA SER A 4 0.01 -14.94 -8.41
C SER A 4 0.23 -14.11 -7.13
N SER A 5 -0.56 -13.06 -6.92
CA SER A 5 -0.40 -12.18 -5.77
C SER A 5 -0.81 -12.82 -4.44
N ASP A 6 -1.78 -13.73 -4.44
CA ASP A 6 -2.22 -14.45 -3.22
C ASP A 6 -1.08 -15.32 -2.65
N LEU A 7 -0.21 -15.84 -3.53
CA LEU A 7 0.93 -16.68 -3.15
C LEU A 7 1.96 -15.91 -2.32
N TYR A 8 2.14 -14.60 -2.55
CA TYR A 8 3.08 -13.81 -1.75
C TYR A 8 2.66 -13.76 -0.28
N TYR A 9 1.37 -13.68 0.01
CA TYR A 9 0.85 -13.64 1.38
C TYR A 9 0.97 -14.99 2.09
N ALA A 10 0.70 -16.09 1.38
CA ALA A 10 0.93 -17.43 1.90
C ALA A 10 2.43 -17.70 2.16
N SER A 11 3.29 -17.32 1.20
CA SER A 11 4.74 -17.43 1.35
C SER A 11 5.27 -16.55 2.49
N THR A 12 4.73 -15.32 2.65
CA THR A 12 5.09 -14.43 3.76
C THR A 12 4.73 -15.07 5.10
N TYR A 13 3.52 -15.64 5.24
CA TYR A 13 3.12 -16.32 6.45
C TYR A 13 4.04 -17.51 6.76
N ALA A 14 4.32 -18.36 5.77
CA ALA A 14 5.24 -19.49 5.94
C ALA A 14 6.63 -19.02 6.42
N ALA A 15 7.18 -18.00 5.76
CA ALA A 15 8.48 -17.45 6.15
C ALA A 15 8.51 -16.86 7.57
N LEU A 16 7.43 -16.20 8.01
CA LEU A 16 7.32 -15.69 9.39
C LEU A 16 7.29 -16.80 10.44
N VAL A 17 6.63 -17.91 10.14
CA VAL A 17 6.62 -19.10 11.01
C VAL A 17 7.98 -19.80 11.00
N ASP A 18 8.55 -20.01 9.81
CA ASP A 18 9.82 -20.72 9.65
C ASP A 18 11.00 -20.01 10.33
N ASN A 19 11.01 -18.68 10.32
CA ASN A 19 12.06 -17.89 10.98
C ASN A 19 11.75 -17.56 12.45
N GLY A 20 10.63 -18.04 12.99
CA GLY A 20 10.24 -17.86 14.40
C GLY A 20 9.74 -16.44 14.74
N SER A 21 9.40 -15.62 13.75
CA SER A 21 8.83 -14.27 13.99
C SER A 21 7.42 -14.33 14.59
N ILE A 22 6.66 -15.34 14.22
CA ILE A 22 5.34 -15.67 14.78
C ILE A 22 5.20 -17.19 14.96
N ASN A 23 4.26 -17.62 15.80
CA ASN A 23 3.90 -19.02 15.92
C ASN A 23 2.90 -19.44 14.82
N ALA A 24 2.83 -20.74 14.53
CA ALA A 24 1.81 -21.25 13.61
C ALA A 24 0.40 -20.94 14.12
N GLY A 25 -0.45 -20.36 13.28
CA GLY A 25 -1.79 -19.90 13.62
C GLY A 25 -1.86 -18.51 14.26
N GLU A 26 -0.72 -17.90 14.59
CA GLU A 26 -0.69 -16.54 15.13
C GLU A 26 -1.02 -15.50 14.06
N CYS A 27 -1.92 -14.55 14.42
CA CYS A 27 -2.32 -13.49 13.51
C CYS A 27 -1.26 -12.40 13.38
N PHE A 28 -1.08 -11.90 12.16
CA PHE A 28 -0.21 -10.77 11.85
C PHE A 28 -0.94 -9.72 11.00
N ASP A 29 -0.54 -8.46 11.10
CA ASP A 29 -1.12 -7.37 10.34
C ASP A 29 -0.26 -7.07 9.10
N ILE A 30 -0.88 -6.48 8.06
CA ILE A 30 -0.20 -6.16 6.81
C ILE A 30 -0.50 -4.72 6.41
N VAL A 31 0.54 -3.95 6.10
CA VAL A 31 0.42 -2.62 5.50
C VAL A 31 0.74 -2.71 4.01
N VAL A 32 -0.19 -2.29 3.17
CA VAL A 32 -0.07 -2.40 1.72
C VAL A 32 -0.14 -1.01 1.09
N PRO A 33 0.91 -0.58 0.36
CA PRO A 33 0.83 0.64 -0.44
C PRO A 33 -0.17 0.40 -1.58
N THR A 34 -1.23 1.21 -1.61
CA THR A 34 -2.41 0.88 -2.40
C THR A 34 -2.81 2.01 -3.34
N GLY A 35 -2.91 1.69 -4.64
CA GLY A 35 -3.52 2.51 -5.68
C GLY A 35 -4.72 1.77 -6.29
N ASN A 36 -4.49 0.88 -7.26
CA ASN A 36 -5.53 0.11 -7.97
C ASN A 36 -6.21 -1.01 -7.16
N PHE A 37 -5.95 -1.11 -5.88
CA PHE A 37 -6.55 -2.08 -4.96
C PHE A 37 -6.21 -3.55 -5.22
N GLY A 38 -5.46 -3.88 -6.26
CA GLY A 38 -5.18 -5.27 -6.65
C GLY A 38 -4.40 -6.05 -5.60
N ASN A 39 -3.34 -5.46 -5.05
CA ASN A 39 -2.45 -6.12 -4.09
C ASN A 39 -3.15 -6.36 -2.74
N ILE A 40 -3.79 -5.35 -2.16
CA ILE A 40 -4.50 -5.50 -0.89
C ILE A 40 -5.74 -6.41 -1.02
N LEU A 41 -6.38 -6.45 -2.20
CA LEU A 41 -7.45 -7.41 -2.51
C LEU A 41 -6.94 -8.85 -2.49
N ALA A 42 -5.73 -9.10 -2.99
CA ALA A 42 -5.11 -10.42 -2.90
C ALA A 42 -4.84 -10.83 -1.45
N ALA A 43 -4.43 -9.90 -0.59
CA ALA A 43 -4.32 -10.11 0.86
C ALA A 43 -5.67 -10.45 1.51
N TYR A 44 -6.72 -9.75 1.10
CA TYR A 44 -8.08 -10.04 1.55
C TYR A 44 -8.51 -11.46 1.17
N PHE A 45 -8.23 -11.90 -0.07
CA PHE A 45 -8.49 -13.26 -0.47
C PHE A 45 -7.64 -14.30 0.28
N ALA A 46 -6.36 -14.01 0.52
CA ALA A 46 -5.52 -14.88 1.33
C ALA A 46 -6.10 -15.05 2.75
N LYS A 47 -6.59 -13.97 3.37
CA LYS A 47 -7.31 -14.03 4.65
C LYS A 47 -8.58 -14.89 4.56
N LYS A 48 -9.39 -14.72 3.52
CA LYS A 48 -10.60 -15.54 3.30
C LYS A 48 -10.28 -17.02 3.03
N MET A 49 -9.11 -17.35 2.53
CA MET A 49 -8.61 -18.72 2.37
C MET A 49 -8.01 -19.32 3.65
N GLY A 50 -7.99 -18.59 4.76
CA GLY A 50 -7.57 -19.07 6.07
C GLY A 50 -6.14 -18.69 6.49
N ILE A 51 -5.42 -17.88 5.73
CA ILE A 51 -4.16 -17.30 6.22
C ILE A 51 -4.50 -16.38 7.41
N PRO A 52 -3.81 -16.51 8.57
CA PRO A 52 -4.17 -15.78 9.79
C PRO A 52 -3.74 -14.30 9.73
N ILE A 53 -4.28 -13.58 8.75
CA ILE A 53 -4.09 -12.14 8.60
C ILE A 53 -5.06 -11.43 9.56
N GLY A 54 -4.53 -10.57 10.40
CA GLY A 54 -5.31 -9.72 11.29
C GLY A 54 -5.93 -8.55 10.52
N GLN A 55 -5.30 -7.38 10.59
CA GLN A 55 -5.76 -6.17 9.90
C GLN A 55 -4.98 -5.92 8.61
N LEU A 56 -5.68 -5.50 7.57
CA LEU A 56 -5.13 -4.99 6.31
C LEU A 56 -5.15 -3.47 6.34
N ILE A 57 -3.98 -2.85 6.39
CA ILE A 57 -3.86 -1.40 6.42
C ILE A 57 -3.61 -0.89 5.00
N CYS A 58 -4.61 -0.22 4.45
CA CYS A 58 -4.54 0.47 3.16
C CYS A 58 -3.73 1.76 3.33
N ALA A 59 -2.50 1.76 2.86
CA ALA A 59 -1.65 2.94 2.87
C ALA A 59 -1.82 3.72 1.58
N SER A 60 -2.19 4.99 1.67
CA SER A 60 -2.37 5.91 0.54
C SER A 60 -1.36 7.06 0.60
N ASN A 61 -1.05 7.61 -0.58
CA ASN A 61 -0.40 8.92 -0.69
C ASN A 61 -1.45 10.05 -0.60
N LYS A 62 -1.12 11.24 -1.06
CA LYS A 62 -2.03 12.40 -1.05
C LYS A 62 -3.33 12.16 -1.85
N ASN A 63 -3.34 11.23 -2.82
CA ASN A 63 -4.55 10.74 -3.48
C ASN A 63 -5.26 9.68 -2.61
N LYS A 64 -5.74 10.09 -1.46
CA LYS A 64 -6.20 9.23 -0.35
C LYS A 64 -7.64 8.73 -0.44
N VAL A 65 -8.17 8.52 -1.65
CA VAL A 65 -9.56 8.08 -1.86
C VAL A 65 -9.90 6.82 -1.09
N LEU A 66 -9.01 5.82 -1.16
CA LEU A 66 -9.20 4.54 -0.47
C LEU A 66 -9.03 4.66 1.06
N ALA A 67 -8.05 5.45 1.52
CA ALA A 67 -7.89 5.69 2.96
C ALA A 67 -9.13 6.35 3.55
N ASP A 68 -9.66 7.38 2.88
CA ASP A 68 -10.90 8.05 3.30
C ASP A 68 -12.11 7.11 3.25
N PHE A 69 -12.19 6.24 2.24
CA PHE A 69 -13.25 5.22 2.17
C PHE A 69 -13.23 4.28 3.39
N PHE A 70 -12.07 3.78 3.77
CA PHE A 70 -11.93 2.92 4.94
C PHE A 70 -12.16 3.62 6.28
N GLU A 71 -12.14 4.93 6.30
CA GLU A 71 -12.46 5.75 7.47
C GLU A 71 -13.95 6.11 7.52
N THR A 72 -14.55 6.44 6.36
CA THR A 72 -15.88 7.08 6.31
C THR A 72 -16.98 6.24 5.65
N GLY A 73 -16.64 5.15 5.00
CA GLY A 73 -17.57 4.36 4.15
C GLY A 73 -17.93 5.04 2.82
N THR A 74 -17.33 6.20 2.51
CA THR A 74 -17.63 6.95 1.29
C THR A 74 -16.42 7.00 0.36
N TYR A 75 -16.56 6.42 -0.81
CA TYR A 75 -15.62 6.54 -1.93
C TYR A 75 -15.98 7.79 -2.74
N ASN A 76 -15.07 8.77 -2.81
CA ASN A 76 -15.34 10.08 -3.43
C ASN A 76 -14.24 10.43 -4.42
N MET A 77 -14.59 10.48 -5.73
CA MET A 77 -13.69 10.88 -6.82
C MET A 77 -13.71 12.40 -7.10
N ASN A 78 -14.67 13.14 -6.53
CA ASN A 78 -14.83 14.59 -6.73
C ASN A 78 -13.81 15.35 -5.88
N ARG A 79 -12.53 15.19 -6.22
CA ARG A 79 -11.40 15.79 -5.52
C ARG A 79 -10.26 16.11 -6.47
N PRO A 80 -9.34 17.02 -6.11
CA PRO A 80 -8.14 17.26 -6.89
C PRO A 80 -7.30 15.99 -7.06
N PHE A 81 -6.71 15.83 -8.24
CA PHE A 81 -5.68 14.84 -8.51
C PHE A 81 -4.30 15.43 -8.25
N TYR A 82 -3.44 14.68 -7.60
CA TYR A 82 -2.07 15.10 -7.28
C TYR A 82 -1.06 14.16 -7.94
N THR A 83 -0.07 14.73 -8.62
CA THR A 83 1.13 13.99 -9.02
C THR A 83 2.07 13.95 -7.83
N THR A 84 2.46 12.75 -7.38
CA THR A 84 3.22 12.56 -6.15
C THR A 84 4.56 11.84 -6.37
N ALA A 85 5.34 11.74 -5.31
CA ALA A 85 6.58 10.95 -5.27
C ALA A 85 6.35 9.44 -5.46
N SER A 86 5.12 8.93 -5.29
CA SER A 86 4.75 7.52 -5.43
C SER A 86 3.73 7.31 -6.57
N PRO A 87 4.13 7.49 -7.84
CA PRO A 87 3.20 7.66 -8.97
C PRO A 87 2.27 6.47 -9.23
N SER A 88 2.65 5.24 -8.89
CA SER A 88 1.77 4.08 -9.04
C SER A 88 0.55 4.10 -8.12
N MET A 89 0.53 5.00 -7.15
CA MET A 89 -0.59 5.23 -6.22
C MET A 89 -1.38 6.50 -6.57
N ASP A 90 -1.02 7.23 -7.63
CA ASP A 90 -1.72 8.43 -8.11
C ASP A 90 -2.99 8.03 -8.87
N ILE A 91 -4.01 7.68 -8.12
CA ILE A 91 -5.25 7.09 -8.65
C ILE A 91 -6.44 7.68 -7.88
N LEU A 92 -7.50 8.05 -8.61
CA LEU A 92 -8.80 8.42 -8.06
C LEU A 92 -9.85 7.33 -8.27
N LEU A 93 -9.70 6.50 -9.32
CA LEU A 93 -10.58 5.36 -9.58
C LEU A 93 -9.76 4.06 -9.52
N SER A 94 -9.97 3.26 -8.48
CA SER A 94 -9.27 1.99 -8.27
C SER A 94 -9.95 0.86 -9.03
N SER A 95 -9.31 0.35 -10.07
CA SER A 95 -9.88 -0.61 -11.03
C SER A 95 -10.23 -2.00 -10.45
N ASN A 96 -9.77 -2.33 -9.26
CA ASN A 96 -10.11 -3.61 -8.61
C ASN A 96 -11.04 -3.43 -7.40
N PHE A 97 -11.47 -2.21 -7.10
CA PHE A 97 -12.29 -1.92 -5.95
C PHE A 97 -13.70 -2.51 -6.08
N GLU A 98 -14.26 -2.56 -7.29
CA GLU A 98 -15.53 -3.22 -7.59
C GLU A 98 -15.59 -4.67 -7.10
N ARG A 99 -14.47 -5.39 -7.22
CA ARG A 99 -14.38 -6.79 -6.77
C ARG A 99 -14.51 -6.92 -5.26
N PHE A 100 -13.96 -5.96 -4.53
CA PHE A 100 -14.15 -5.89 -3.08
C PHE A 100 -15.62 -5.60 -2.75
N LEU A 101 -16.25 -4.62 -3.43
CA LEU A 101 -17.68 -4.31 -3.27
C LEU A 101 -18.58 -5.50 -3.55
N TYR A 102 -18.22 -6.34 -4.52
CA TYR A 102 -18.94 -7.57 -4.81
C TYR A 102 -18.95 -8.53 -3.61
N TYR A 103 -17.80 -8.78 -2.98
CA TYR A 103 -17.74 -9.62 -1.79
C TYR A 103 -18.39 -8.98 -0.57
N LEU A 104 -18.23 -7.68 -0.40
CA LEU A 104 -18.84 -6.92 0.68
C LEU A 104 -20.39 -6.90 0.59
N SER A 105 -20.93 -6.94 -0.63
CA SER A 105 -22.39 -7.01 -0.85
C SER A 105 -22.97 -8.42 -0.68
N GLY A 106 -22.20 -9.41 -0.28
CA GLY A 106 -22.64 -10.81 -0.27
C GLY A 106 -22.75 -11.44 -1.65
N CYS A 107 -21.91 -11.00 -2.59
CA CYS A 107 -21.90 -11.44 -4.00
C CYS A 107 -23.15 -11.00 -4.81
N ASP A 108 -23.77 -9.89 -4.42
CA ASP A 108 -24.93 -9.30 -5.11
C ASP A 108 -24.48 -8.44 -6.29
N THR A 109 -24.63 -8.96 -7.50
CA THR A 109 -24.24 -8.29 -8.76
C THR A 109 -25.07 -7.04 -9.05
N ASP A 110 -26.37 -7.06 -8.70
CA ASP A 110 -27.27 -5.93 -8.99
C ASP A 110 -26.95 -4.74 -8.07
N LYS A 111 -26.63 -5.03 -6.81
CA LYS A 111 -26.18 -4.03 -5.83
C LYS A 111 -24.86 -3.39 -6.26
N VAL A 112 -23.91 -4.19 -6.76
CA VAL A 112 -22.63 -3.65 -7.27
C VAL A 112 -22.86 -2.80 -8.52
N ALA A 113 -23.63 -3.27 -9.49
CA ALA A 113 -23.92 -2.53 -10.71
C ALA A 113 -24.62 -1.18 -10.42
N ALA A 114 -25.56 -1.17 -9.47
CA ALA A 114 -26.23 0.06 -9.04
C ALA A 114 -25.27 1.05 -8.39
N ARG A 115 -24.34 0.56 -7.56
CA ARG A 115 -23.29 1.37 -6.91
C ARG A 115 -22.33 1.95 -7.91
N GLU A 116 -21.86 1.17 -8.86
CA GLU A 116 -20.97 1.65 -9.92
C GLU A 116 -21.65 2.68 -10.80
N LYS A 117 -22.90 2.42 -11.23
CA LYS A 117 -23.70 3.40 -11.98
C LYS A 117 -23.81 4.73 -11.22
N ASN A 118 -24.05 4.69 -9.91
CA ASN A 118 -24.10 5.89 -9.08
C ASN A 118 -22.73 6.57 -8.99
N LEU A 119 -21.65 5.81 -8.79
CA LEU A 119 -20.28 6.33 -8.73
C LEU A 119 -19.90 7.09 -10.00
N PHE A 120 -20.21 6.52 -11.18
CA PHE A 120 -19.93 7.19 -12.46
C PHE A 120 -20.84 8.39 -12.71
N ALA A 121 -22.07 8.39 -12.19
CA ALA A 121 -23.01 9.52 -12.37
C ALA A 121 -22.73 10.68 -11.42
N THR A 122 -22.31 10.41 -10.18
CA THR A 122 -22.20 11.43 -9.12
C THR A 122 -20.77 11.67 -8.65
N GLY A 123 -19.84 10.78 -9.00
CA GLY A 123 -18.46 10.76 -8.49
C GLY A 123 -18.34 10.22 -7.06
N THR A 124 -19.42 9.69 -6.48
CA THR A 124 -19.44 9.22 -5.09
C THR A 124 -20.15 7.86 -4.94
N LEU A 125 -19.70 7.07 -3.99
CA LEU A 125 -20.32 5.81 -3.57
C LEU A 125 -20.24 5.71 -2.05
N THR A 126 -21.34 5.33 -1.40
CA THR A 126 -21.38 5.11 0.05
C THR A 126 -21.90 3.71 0.36
N ILE A 127 -21.30 3.04 1.31
CA ILE A 127 -21.74 1.74 1.84
C ILE A 127 -22.61 1.95 3.08
N SER A 128 -23.33 0.90 3.50
CA SER A 128 -24.17 0.97 4.71
C SER A 128 -23.32 0.88 6.00
N ASP A 129 -23.94 1.25 7.13
CA ASP A 129 -23.30 1.13 8.44
C ASP A 129 -22.97 -0.31 8.81
N GLU A 130 -23.79 -1.27 8.39
CA GLU A 130 -23.57 -2.70 8.58
C GLU A 130 -22.35 -3.16 7.80
N GLU A 131 -22.24 -2.77 6.52
CA GLU A 131 -21.08 -3.05 5.69
C GLU A 131 -19.81 -2.37 6.25
N MET A 132 -19.96 -1.18 6.81
CA MET A 132 -18.84 -0.47 7.41
C MET A 132 -18.29 -1.19 8.65
N LYS A 133 -19.13 -1.83 9.45
CA LYS A 133 -18.68 -2.69 10.56
C LYS A 133 -17.83 -3.86 10.04
N GLU A 134 -18.29 -4.56 8.99
CA GLU A 134 -17.52 -5.66 8.36
C GLU A 134 -16.19 -5.15 7.79
N VAL A 135 -16.20 -3.97 7.17
CA VAL A 135 -14.97 -3.32 6.67
C VAL A 135 -13.97 -3.11 7.81
N HIS A 136 -14.39 -2.53 8.93
CA HIS A 136 -13.51 -2.21 10.07
C HIS A 136 -12.94 -3.46 10.78
N GLU A 137 -13.61 -4.62 10.70
CA GLU A 137 -13.05 -5.88 11.21
C GLU A 137 -11.79 -6.33 10.45
N THR A 138 -11.67 -5.92 9.19
CA THR A 138 -10.60 -6.40 8.31
C THR A 138 -9.66 -5.27 7.87
N PHE A 139 -10.19 -4.10 7.58
CA PHE A 139 -9.43 -3.01 6.96
C PHE A 139 -9.28 -1.80 7.88
N ALA A 140 -8.21 -1.07 7.65
CA ALA A 140 -8.03 0.30 8.11
C ALA A 140 -7.39 1.14 7.00
N GLY A 141 -7.70 2.43 6.94
CA GLY A 141 -7.07 3.38 6.03
C GLY A 141 -6.13 4.32 6.77
N SER A 142 -5.06 4.75 6.11
CA SER A 142 -4.28 5.91 6.51
C SER A 142 -3.43 6.40 5.34
N TRP A 143 -2.87 7.59 5.46
CA TRP A 143 -2.11 8.21 4.39
C TRP A 143 -0.98 9.10 4.93
N ILE A 144 0.00 9.36 4.07
CA ILE A 144 1.05 10.35 4.26
C ILE A 144 1.26 11.16 2.97
N ASP A 145 1.82 12.35 3.09
CA ASP A 145 2.16 13.20 1.95
C ASP A 145 3.60 12.98 1.45
N ASP A 146 4.01 13.74 0.42
CA ASP A 146 5.34 13.62 -0.18
C ASP A 146 6.46 14.04 0.77
N ALA A 147 6.21 15.04 1.63
CA ALA A 147 7.21 15.49 2.60
C ALA A 147 7.46 14.40 3.66
N GLU A 148 6.38 13.81 4.18
CA GLU A 148 6.46 12.66 5.07
C GLU A 148 7.11 11.45 4.39
N THR A 149 6.78 11.18 3.11
CA THR A 149 7.37 10.08 2.32
C THR A 149 8.88 10.24 2.16
N LYS A 150 9.36 11.41 1.75
CA LYS A 150 10.80 11.72 1.62
C LYS A 150 11.51 11.65 2.98
N HIS A 151 10.89 12.15 4.04
CA HIS A 151 11.42 12.03 5.40
C HIS A 151 11.59 10.56 5.81
N VAL A 152 10.63 9.70 5.51
CA VAL A 152 10.71 8.26 5.80
C VAL A 152 11.84 7.59 5.04
N ILE A 153 12.04 7.91 3.75
CA ILE A 153 13.17 7.39 2.95
C ILE A 153 14.49 7.80 3.59
N ASN A 154 14.66 9.09 3.88
CA ASN A 154 15.88 9.64 4.46
C ASN A 154 16.21 9.01 5.82
N HIS A 155 15.23 9.01 6.74
CA HIS A 155 15.40 8.50 8.09
C HIS A 155 15.72 6.99 8.08
N THR A 156 14.99 6.20 7.26
CA THR A 156 15.23 4.75 7.18
C THR A 156 16.61 4.44 6.62
N PHE A 157 17.05 5.18 5.62
CA PHE A 157 18.40 5.01 5.06
C PHE A 157 19.48 5.35 6.07
N ASN A 158 19.40 6.50 6.74
CA ASN A 158 20.42 6.94 7.69
C ASN A 158 20.46 6.07 8.96
N ASP A 159 19.32 5.61 9.46
CA ASP A 159 19.28 4.85 10.71
C ASP A 159 19.52 3.34 10.52
N ARG A 160 19.16 2.81 9.35
CA ARG A 160 19.14 1.35 9.12
C ARG A 160 19.90 0.91 7.89
N MET A 161 20.48 1.83 7.12
CA MET A 161 21.12 1.58 5.83
C MET A 161 20.19 0.83 4.85
N TYR A 162 18.87 1.03 5.00
CA TYR A 162 17.86 0.40 4.15
C TYR A 162 17.19 1.42 3.25
N LEU A 163 17.36 1.26 1.92
CA LEU A 163 16.82 2.16 0.92
C LEU A 163 15.42 1.72 0.50
N LEU A 164 14.42 2.49 0.89
CA LEU A 164 13.03 2.28 0.48
C LEU A 164 12.75 2.92 -0.89
N ASP A 165 11.92 2.24 -1.71
CA ASP A 165 11.25 2.92 -2.80
C ASP A 165 10.11 3.81 -2.25
N PRO A 166 9.63 4.82 -3.03
CA PRO A 166 8.63 5.76 -2.52
C PRO A 166 7.31 5.11 -2.09
N HIS A 167 6.88 4.02 -2.74
CA HIS A 167 5.63 3.34 -2.39
C HIS A 167 5.76 2.57 -1.07
N SER A 168 6.85 1.82 -0.92
CA SER A 168 7.17 1.15 0.34
C SER A 168 7.38 2.15 1.48
N ALA A 169 7.93 3.33 1.18
CA ALA A 169 8.06 4.43 2.13
C ALA A 169 6.71 4.97 2.59
N VAL A 170 5.72 5.10 1.69
CA VAL A 170 4.34 5.44 2.08
C VAL A 170 3.78 4.40 3.04
N ALA A 171 3.92 3.11 2.73
CA ALA A 171 3.41 2.04 3.60
C ALA A 171 4.09 2.05 4.98
N TYR A 172 5.40 2.18 5.03
CA TYR A 172 6.14 2.24 6.29
C TYR A 172 5.84 3.51 7.09
N GLY A 173 5.72 4.65 6.43
CA GLY A 173 5.33 5.92 7.06
C GLY A 173 3.91 5.88 7.65
N VAL A 174 2.96 5.26 6.94
CA VAL A 174 1.61 4.99 7.47
C VAL A 174 1.68 4.11 8.72
N TYR A 175 2.48 3.04 8.70
CA TYR A 175 2.69 2.21 9.90
C TYR A 175 3.23 3.04 11.08
N LEU A 176 4.28 3.84 10.86
CA LEU A 176 4.86 4.69 11.89
C LEU A 176 3.88 5.72 12.44
N LYS A 177 3.07 6.33 11.56
CA LYS A 177 2.01 7.28 11.92
C LYS A 177 0.95 6.62 12.81
N ARG A 178 0.42 5.46 12.40
CA ARG A 178 -0.56 4.70 13.18
C ARG A 178 -0.01 4.24 14.53
N ARG A 179 1.26 3.82 14.55
CA ARG A 179 1.94 3.43 15.81
C ARG A 179 2.03 4.61 16.78
N ARG A 180 2.41 5.79 16.31
CA ARG A 180 2.43 7.02 17.13
C ARG A 180 1.06 7.42 17.67
N GLN A 181 0.01 7.11 16.92
CA GLN A 181 -1.38 7.35 17.31
C GLN A 181 -1.98 6.26 18.23
N GLY A 182 -1.24 5.21 18.55
CA GLY A 182 -1.76 4.07 19.31
C GLY A 182 -2.76 3.19 18.55
N LEU A 183 -2.77 3.29 17.22
CA LEU A 183 -3.72 2.59 16.33
C LEU A 183 -3.15 1.27 15.77
N THR A 184 -2.18 0.68 16.43
CA THR A 184 -1.64 -0.65 16.07
C THR A 184 -2.15 -1.69 17.05
N SER A 185 -2.38 -2.90 16.54
CA SER A 185 -2.92 -4.03 17.32
C SER A 185 -1.92 -4.65 18.31
N GLY A 186 -0.64 -4.28 18.20
CA GLY A 186 0.47 -4.96 18.89
C GLY A 186 0.92 -6.27 18.23
N ARG A 187 0.25 -6.74 17.19
CA ARG A 187 0.64 -7.92 16.40
C ARG A 187 1.90 -7.65 15.57
N HIS A 188 2.57 -8.72 15.16
CA HIS A 188 3.61 -8.63 14.15
C HIS A 188 3.03 -7.95 12.89
N THR A 189 3.75 -6.98 12.34
CA THR A 189 3.26 -6.21 11.18
C THR A 189 4.22 -6.33 10.02
N VAL A 190 3.71 -6.75 8.87
CA VAL A 190 4.45 -6.83 7.61
C VAL A 190 4.18 -5.59 6.78
N ILE A 191 5.25 -4.99 6.25
CA ILE A 191 5.18 -3.89 5.29
C ILE A 191 5.45 -4.46 3.90
N MET A 192 4.49 -4.31 2.99
CA MET A 192 4.66 -4.81 1.62
C MET A 192 5.58 -3.89 0.82
N ALA A 193 6.73 -4.43 0.38
CA ALA A 193 7.61 -3.79 -0.58
C ALA A 193 7.14 -4.12 -1.99
N THR A 194 6.77 -3.11 -2.78
CA THR A 194 6.09 -3.29 -4.07
C THR A 194 6.91 -2.85 -5.28
N ALA A 195 8.03 -2.17 -5.07
CA ALA A 195 8.90 -1.69 -6.13
C ALA A 195 10.37 -1.70 -5.70
N HIS A 196 11.25 -1.54 -6.68
CA HIS A 196 12.69 -1.38 -6.42
C HIS A 196 13.05 0.10 -6.38
N PRO A 197 13.89 0.58 -5.41
CA PRO A 197 14.24 2.00 -5.28
C PRO A 197 14.85 2.58 -6.57
N TYR A 198 15.63 1.82 -7.31
CA TYR A 198 16.24 2.25 -8.58
C TYR A 198 15.26 2.52 -9.73
N LYS A 199 13.98 2.33 -9.53
CA LYS A 199 12.95 2.81 -10.47
C LYS A 199 12.60 4.29 -10.29
N PHE A 200 13.01 4.90 -9.17
CA PHE A 200 12.63 6.26 -8.79
C PHE A 200 13.85 7.09 -8.35
N PRO A 201 14.99 7.06 -9.11
CA PRO A 201 16.22 7.70 -8.69
C PRO A 201 16.08 9.20 -8.33
N PRO A 202 15.38 10.04 -9.13
CA PRO A 202 15.27 11.46 -8.83
C PRO A 202 14.60 11.72 -7.46
N VAL A 203 13.50 11.02 -7.16
CA VAL A 203 12.77 11.17 -5.89
C VAL A 203 13.64 10.76 -4.70
N ILE A 204 14.41 9.68 -4.86
CA ILE A 204 15.25 9.15 -3.78
C ILE A 204 16.46 10.06 -3.57
N CYS A 205 17.11 10.54 -4.65
CA CYS A 205 18.19 11.52 -4.55
C CYS A 205 17.71 12.79 -3.82
N GLU A 206 16.55 13.30 -4.18
CA GLU A 206 15.94 14.44 -3.48
C GLU A 206 15.72 14.14 -1.99
N ALA A 207 15.14 12.96 -1.66
CA ALA A 207 14.91 12.55 -0.28
C ALA A 207 16.20 12.44 0.55
N LEU A 208 17.30 12.00 -0.09
CA LEU A 208 18.61 11.86 0.56
C LEU A 208 19.46 13.14 0.50
N ALA A 209 18.93 14.25 -0.02
CA ALA A 209 19.65 15.50 -0.25
C ALA A 209 20.90 15.31 -1.13
N VAL A 210 20.88 14.37 -2.05
CA VAL A 210 21.91 14.15 -3.05
C VAL A 210 21.69 15.11 -4.23
N PRO A 211 22.68 15.86 -4.67
CA PRO A 211 22.52 16.75 -5.81
C PRO A 211 22.03 15.97 -7.04
N ALA A 212 21.03 16.49 -7.74
CA ALA A 212 20.51 15.88 -8.96
C ALA A 212 21.61 15.77 -10.03
N ALA A 213 21.60 14.67 -10.78
CA ALA A 213 22.44 14.54 -11.97
C ALA A 213 21.79 15.28 -13.16
N ALA A 214 22.53 15.35 -14.27
CA ALA A 214 21.98 15.93 -15.51
C ALA A 214 20.89 15.04 -16.14
N ASP A 215 20.87 13.77 -15.76
CA ASP A 215 19.92 12.77 -16.28
C ASP A 215 19.65 11.68 -15.22
N PRO A 216 18.57 10.88 -15.40
CA PRO A 216 18.18 9.82 -14.45
C PRO A 216 19.20 8.70 -14.29
N PHE A 217 20.05 8.43 -15.28
CA PHE A 217 21.09 7.40 -15.18
C PHE A 217 22.23 7.86 -14.25
N GLY A 218 22.57 9.15 -14.29
CA GLY A 218 23.51 9.75 -13.34
C GLY A 218 22.98 9.68 -11.90
N ASP A 219 21.69 9.88 -11.68
CA ASP A 219 21.08 9.69 -10.36
C ASP A 219 21.13 8.22 -9.91
N LEU A 220 20.92 7.28 -10.83
CA LEU A 220 21.04 5.84 -10.55
C LEU A 220 22.47 5.46 -10.08
N GLU A 221 23.50 5.94 -10.77
CA GLU A 221 24.89 5.68 -10.38
C GLU A 221 25.25 6.30 -9.02
N ARG A 222 24.71 7.48 -8.70
CA ARG A 222 24.87 8.09 -7.37
C ARG A 222 24.23 7.26 -6.27
N LEU A 223 23.02 6.78 -6.49
CA LEU A 223 22.32 5.90 -5.53
C LEU A 223 23.05 4.58 -5.35
N ARG A 224 23.60 4.00 -6.43
CA ARG A 224 24.42 2.81 -6.37
C ARG A 224 25.66 3.01 -5.51
N ALA A 225 26.35 4.13 -5.69
CA ALA A 225 27.54 4.45 -4.90
C ALA A 225 27.23 4.62 -3.41
N LEU A 226 26.06 5.18 -3.07
CA LEU A 226 25.64 5.42 -1.69
C LEU A 226 25.11 4.17 -0.99
N SER A 227 24.28 3.38 -1.68
CA SER A 227 23.52 2.31 -1.06
C SER A 227 24.22 0.97 -1.06
N SER A 228 25.25 0.80 -1.88
CA SER A 228 25.90 -0.50 -2.16
C SER A 228 24.95 -1.62 -2.64
N ILE A 229 23.69 -1.28 -2.97
CA ILE A 229 22.71 -2.22 -3.51
C ILE A 229 23.08 -2.51 -4.97
N PRO A 230 23.20 -3.79 -5.38
CA PRO A 230 23.50 -4.11 -6.77
C PRO A 230 22.34 -3.67 -7.67
N VAL A 231 22.67 -3.04 -8.81
CA VAL A 231 21.68 -2.74 -9.84
C VAL A 231 21.15 -4.07 -10.39
N PRO A 232 19.83 -4.30 -10.37
CA PRO A 232 19.23 -5.49 -10.97
C PRO A 232 19.62 -5.64 -12.45
N GLU A 233 19.90 -6.86 -12.88
CA GLU A 233 20.36 -7.14 -14.25
C GLU A 233 19.46 -6.51 -15.34
N PRO A 234 18.10 -6.58 -15.24
CA PRO A 234 17.22 -5.93 -16.23
C PRO A 234 17.33 -4.40 -16.30
N LEU A 235 17.94 -3.76 -15.32
CA LEU A 235 18.18 -2.29 -15.30
C LEU A 235 19.59 -1.92 -15.76
N ARG A 236 20.42 -2.89 -16.15
CA ARG A 236 21.79 -2.67 -16.66
C ARG A 236 21.86 -2.60 -18.18
N GLN A 237 20.76 -2.88 -18.87
CA GLN A 237 20.57 -2.78 -20.31
C GLN A 237 19.90 -1.44 -20.64
#